data_b9b6e4254d1dbb4520398bb33f6d7ee9
#
_entry.id   b9b6e4254d1dbb4520398bb33f6d7ee9
#
_cell.length_a   1.000
_cell.length_b   1.000
_cell.length_c   1.000
_cell.angle_alpha   90.00
_cell.angle_beta   90.00
_cell.angle_gamma   90.00
#
_symmetry.space_group_name_H-M   'P 1'
#
loop_
_entity.id
_entity.type
_entity.pdbx_description
1 polymer ?
#
loop_
_entity_poly.entity_id
_entity_poly.type
_entity_poly.pdbx_seq_one_letter_code
_entity_poly.pdbx_strand_id
1 'polypeptide(L)'
;MEHVLWDKHQHLKQRNNMKVKPFRGIRPPQALAKQVSSRPYDVLNSQEAREEAAGNPMSLYHIIKPEINFEANVDEHDPQVYQKAREQFDLFKKNGWLVQDERDCYYVYAQTMDGRTQYGLVVCANVEDYLSGVIKKHELTRRDKEEDRMKHVRINNANVEPVFFAYPDEAELDAIVSKTVS
;
A
#
# COMPACT_ATOMS: atom_id res chain seq x y z
N MET A 1 -27.11 -5.78 -53.99
CA MET A 1 -27.08 -5.00 -52.73
C MET A 1 -27.13 -6.04 -51.60
N GLU A 2 -25.97 -6.45 -51.17
CA GLU A 2 -25.82 -7.39 -50.05
C GLU A 2 -25.78 -6.61 -48.74
N HIS A 3 -26.75 -6.84 -47.87
CA HIS A 3 -26.78 -6.33 -46.52
C HIS A 3 -25.83 -7.18 -45.67
N VAL A 4 -24.66 -6.64 -45.33
CA VAL A 4 -23.76 -7.17 -44.30
C VAL A 4 -24.42 -6.89 -42.95
N LEU A 5 -25.03 -7.91 -42.36
CA LEU A 5 -25.47 -7.90 -40.95
C LEU A 5 -24.20 -7.90 -40.06
N TRP A 6 -23.92 -6.79 -39.45
CA TRP A 6 -22.94 -6.71 -38.38
C TRP A 6 -23.45 -7.50 -37.17
N ASP A 7 -22.80 -8.63 -36.94
CA ASP A 7 -23.04 -9.43 -35.74
C ASP A 7 -22.49 -8.70 -34.50
N LYS A 8 -23.40 -8.11 -33.72
CA LYS A 8 -23.10 -7.41 -32.46
C LYS A 8 -22.63 -8.31 -31.34
N HIS A 9 -22.40 -9.61 -31.56
CA HIS A 9 -22.13 -10.59 -30.52
C HIS A 9 -20.69 -11.09 -30.43
N GLN A 10 -19.72 -10.57 -31.22
CA GLN A 10 -18.36 -11.09 -31.21
C GLN A 10 -17.31 -10.24 -30.46
N HIS A 11 -17.68 -9.25 -29.66
CA HIS A 11 -16.72 -8.49 -28.86
C HIS A 11 -17.09 -8.33 -27.38
N LEU A 12 -17.75 -9.30 -26.78
CA LEU A 12 -17.56 -9.57 -25.36
C LEU A 12 -16.16 -10.23 -25.22
N LYS A 13 -15.07 -9.44 -25.36
CA LYS A 13 -13.78 -9.79 -24.78
C LYS A 13 -14.10 -10.18 -23.34
N GLN A 14 -13.87 -11.45 -22.97
CA GLN A 14 -13.84 -11.85 -21.57
C GLN A 14 -12.94 -10.85 -20.86
N ARG A 15 -13.52 -9.90 -20.12
CA ARG A 15 -12.77 -9.05 -19.22
C ARG A 15 -12.20 -10.03 -18.21
N ASN A 16 -10.91 -10.34 -18.29
CA ASN A 16 -10.20 -11.03 -17.25
C ASN A 16 -10.20 -10.11 -16.05
N ASN A 17 -11.24 -10.21 -15.23
CA ASN A 17 -11.38 -9.39 -14.03
C ASN A 17 -10.32 -9.81 -13.03
N MET A 18 -9.58 -8.84 -12.50
CA MET A 18 -8.63 -9.06 -11.42
C MET A 18 -9.35 -9.66 -10.21
N LYS A 19 -8.78 -10.70 -9.63
CA LYS A 19 -9.30 -11.33 -8.41
C LYS A 19 -8.76 -10.62 -7.19
N VAL A 20 -9.65 -10.21 -6.30
CA VAL A 20 -9.31 -9.52 -5.05
C VAL A 20 -9.91 -10.25 -3.85
N LYS A 21 -9.24 -10.10 -2.68
CA LYS A 21 -9.71 -10.66 -1.41
C LYS A 21 -9.64 -9.59 -0.32
N PRO A 22 -10.55 -9.65 0.67
CA PRO A 22 -10.41 -8.89 1.89
C PRO A 22 -9.28 -9.46 2.75
N PHE A 23 -8.84 -8.69 3.74
CA PHE A 23 -7.80 -9.09 4.68
C PHE A 23 -7.96 -8.38 6.01
N ARG A 24 -7.28 -8.87 7.06
CA ARG A 24 -7.21 -8.20 8.35
C ARG A 24 -6.06 -7.20 8.35
N GLY A 25 -6.40 -5.93 8.11
CA GLY A 25 -5.43 -4.84 8.10
C GLY A 25 -4.85 -4.59 9.48
N ILE A 26 -3.58 -4.16 9.51
CA ILE A 26 -2.94 -3.63 10.71
C ILE A 26 -2.87 -2.13 10.52
N ARG A 27 -3.54 -1.39 11.39
CA ARG A 27 -3.68 0.07 11.26
C ARG A 27 -3.71 0.76 12.61
N PRO A 28 -3.39 2.05 12.68
CA PRO A 28 -3.51 2.79 13.92
C PRO A 28 -4.98 2.95 14.34
N PRO A 29 -5.28 2.97 15.65
CA PRO A 29 -6.54 3.50 16.14
C PRO A 29 -6.78 4.93 15.64
N GLN A 30 -8.03 5.30 15.40
CA GLN A 30 -8.39 6.62 14.86
C GLN A 30 -7.76 7.77 15.65
N ALA A 31 -7.74 7.68 16.97
CA ALA A 31 -7.15 8.71 17.84
C ALA A 31 -5.64 8.89 17.65
N LEU A 32 -4.93 7.87 17.15
CA LEU A 32 -3.48 7.88 16.93
C LEU A 32 -3.10 8.03 15.44
N ALA A 33 -4.07 7.97 14.53
CA ALA A 33 -3.79 7.93 13.10
C ALA A 33 -2.90 9.10 12.64
N LYS A 34 -3.13 10.31 13.15
CA LYS A 34 -2.34 11.51 12.80
C LYS A 34 -0.89 11.41 13.27
N GLN A 35 -0.63 10.81 14.44
CA GLN A 35 0.72 10.65 14.98
C GLN A 35 1.48 9.52 14.29
N VAL A 36 0.76 8.47 13.83
CA VAL A 36 1.37 7.30 13.18
C VAL A 36 1.62 7.55 11.70
N SER A 37 0.70 8.25 11.01
CA SER A 37 0.80 8.44 9.56
C SER A 37 2.09 9.16 9.14
N SER A 38 2.62 8.76 8.01
CA SER A 38 3.81 9.34 7.37
C SER A 38 3.57 9.51 5.86
N ARG A 39 4.43 10.26 5.19
CA ARG A 39 4.52 10.25 3.74
C ARG A 39 5.12 8.92 3.25
N PRO A 40 4.94 8.54 1.97
CA PRO A 40 5.60 7.38 1.39
C PRO A 40 7.13 7.46 1.56
N TYR A 41 7.79 6.29 1.69
CA TYR A 41 9.23 6.20 1.99
C TYR A 41 10.14 6.80 0.91
N ASP A 42 9.66 6.86 -0.32
CA ASP A 42 10.41 7.25 -1.52
C ASP A 42 10.31 8.75 -1.87
N VAL A 43 9.48 9.50 -1.13
CA VAL A 43 9.31 10.95 -1.37
C VAL A 43 10.22 11.83 -0.51
N LEU A 44 11.05 11.22 0.34
CA LEU A 44 12.01 11.93 1.20
C LEU A 44 13.26 11.10 1.45
N ASN A 45 14.36 11.78 1.72
CA ASN A 45 15.59 11.13 2.13
C ASN A 45 15.60 10.81 3.64
N SER A 46 16.61 10.09 4.10
CA SER A 46 16.73 9.65 5.50
C SER A 46 16.89 10.81 6.50
N GLN A 47 17.51 11.92 6.09
CA GLN A 47 17.64 13.09 6.93
C GLN A 47 16.31 13.79 7.14
N GLU A 48 15.54 13.99 6.07
CA GLU A 48 14.19 14.57 6.12
C GLU A 48 13.24 13.69 6.94
N ALA A 49 13.33 12.36 6.80
CA ALA A 49 12.56 11.43 7.61
C ALA A 49 12.88 11.52 9.09
N ARG A 50 14.15 11.70 9.43
CA ARG A 50 14.64 11.89 10.81
C ARG A 50 14.09 13.19 11.41
N GLU A 51 14.09 14.26 10.65
CA GLU A 51 13.55 15.55 11.06
C GLU A 51 12.04 15.50 11.28
N GLU A 52 11.29 14.88 10.36
CA GLU A 52 9.84 14.71 10.49
C GLU A 52 9.43 13.78 11.65
N ALA A 53 10.22 12.76 11.94
CA ALA A 53 9.99 11.85 13.05
C ALA A 53 10.46 12.42 14.40
N ALA A 54 11.19 13.54 14.41
CA ALA A 54 11.80 14.09 15.63
C ALA A 54 10.76 14.33 16.72
N GLY A 55 10.99 13.76 17.90
CA GLY A 55 10.07 13.86 19.04
C GLY A 55 8.78 13.06 18.92
N ASN A 56 8.58 12.30 17.84
CA ASN A 56 7.41 11.45 17.65
C ASN A 56 7.80 9.95 17.59
N PRO A 57 7.81 9.23 18.70
CA PRO A 57 8.15 7.80 18.71
C PRO A 57 7.09 6.92 18.00
N MET A 58 5.91 7.45 17.69
CA MET A 58 4.84 6.76 16.97
C MET A 58 4.91 6.97 15.46
N SER A 59 5.84 7.76 14.94
CA SER A 59 5.95 7.97 13.50
C SER A 59 6.24 6.67 12.75
N LEU A 60 5.45 6.36 11.70
CA LEU A 60 5.64 5.16 10.90
C LEU A 60 7.02 5.12 10.22
N TYR A 61 7.70 6.25 10.10
CA TYR A 61 9.09 6.29 9.59
C TYR A 61 10.04 5.40 10.37
N HIS A 62 9.83 5.18 11.66
CA HIS A 62 10.65 4.23 12.45
C HIS A 62 10.59 2.80 11.92
N ILE A 63 9.55 2.46 11.12
CA ILE A 63 9.37 1.14 10.50
C ILE A 63 9.75 1.16 9.01
N ILE A 64 9.32 2.18 8.25
CA ILE A 64 9.49 2.21 6.79
C ILE A 64 10.81 2.84 6.34
N LYS A 65 11.43 3.64 7.22
CA LYS A 65 12.76 4.22 7.09
C LYS A 65 13.59 3.93 8.36
N PRO A 66 13.82 2.64 8.68
CA PRO A 66 14.35 2.22 9.98
C PRO A 66 15.77 2.71 10.26
N GLU A 67 16.53 3.14 9.24
CA GLU A 67 17.84 3.76 9.37
C GLU A 67 17.82 5.05 10.20
N ILE A 68 16.65 5.72 10.35
CA ILE A 68 16.53 6.91 11.20
C ILE A 68 16.73 6.60 12.69
N ASN A 69 16.64 5.33 13.09
CA ASN A 69 16.87 4.89 14.46
C ASN A 69 18.36 4.70 14.82
N PHE A 70 19.26 4.96 13.87
CA PHE A 70 20.72 4.83 14.02
C PHE A 70 21.43 6.16 13.78
N GLU A 71 22.75 6.18 13.97
CA GLU A 71 23.57 7.30 13.56
C GLU A 71 23.49 7.53 12.04
N ALA A 72 23.71 8.77 11.61
CA ALA A 72 23.48 9.18 10.22
C ALA A 72 24.41 8.50 9.19
N ASN A 73 25.49 7.86 9.62
CA ASN A 73 26.46 7.17 8.77
C ASN A 73 26.17 5.69 8.56
N VAL A 74 25.08 5.15 9.13
CA VAL A 74 24.69 3.74 8.93
C VAL A 74 24.09 3.59 7.54
N ASP A 75 24.53 2.56 6.82
CA ASP A 75 23.98 2.19 5.51
C ASP A 75 22.53 1.74 5.65
N GLU A 76 21.63 2.35 4.90
CA GLU A 76 20.19 2.01 4.91
C GLU A 76 19.92 0.54 4.51
N HIS A 77 20.87 -0.13 3.85
CA HIS A 77 20.78 -1.53 3.44
C HIS A 77 21.51 -2.51 4.38
N ASP A 78 22.05 -2.04 5.49
CA ASP A 78 22.67 -2.91 6.48
C ASP A 78 21.64 -3.87 7.09
N PRO A 79 21.95 -5.16 7.28
CA PRO A 79 21.03 -6.14 7.90
C PRO A 79 20.46 -5.69 9.24
N GLN A 80 21.18 -4.96 10.06
CA GLN A 80 20.70 -4.43 11.34
C GLN A 80 19.55 -3.43 11.18
N VAL A 81 19.51 -2.70 10.05
CA VAL A 81 18.46 -1.72 9.74
C VAL A 81 17.12 -2.45 9.48
N TYR A 82 17.13 -3.53 8.71
CA TYR A 82 15.93 -4.36 8.51
C TYR A 82 15.46 -5.02 9.81
N GLN A 83 16.39 -5.48 10.65
CA GLN A 83 16.06 -6.01 11.97
C GLN A 83 15.40 -4.94 12.85
N LYS A 84 15.88 -3.70 12.77
CA LYS A 84 15.29 -2.56 13.49
C LYS A 84 13.85 -2.29 13.01
N ALA A 85 13.56 -2.40 11.71
CA ALA A 85 12.19 -2.30 11.19
C ALA A 85 11.26 -3.30 11.89
N ARG A 86 11.69 -4.56 12.03
CA ARG A 86 10.95 -5.61 12.71
C ARG A 86 10.72 -5.30 14.19
N GLU A 87 11.77 -4.88 14.90
CA GLU A 87 11.68 -4.49 16.31
C GLU A 87 10.69 -3.35 16.53
N GLN A 88 10.74 -2.33 15.67
CA GLN A 88 9.82 -1.20 15.73
C GLN A 88 8.37 -1.65 15.41
N PHE A 89 8.18 -2.48 14.41
CA PHE A 89 6.86 -3.00 14.07
C PHE A 89 6.23 -3.80 15.22
N ASP A 90 7.02 -4.64 15.89
CA ASP A 90 6.57 -5.38 17.07
C ASP A 90 6.30 -4.46 18.28
N LEU A 91 7.13 -3.42 18.46
CA LEU A 91 6.93 -2.40 19.49
C LEU A 91 5.61 -1.63 19.25
N PHE A 92 5.33 -1.25 18.02
CA PHE A 92 4.09 -0.54 17.66
C PHE A 92 2.85 -1.39 17.97
N LYS A 93 2.90 -2.67 17.65
CA LYS A 93 1.81 -3.61 18.00
C LYS A 93 1.67 -3.77 19.51
N LYS A 94 2.80 -3.95 20.23
CA LYS A 94 2.82 -4.09 21.70
C LYS A 94 2.23 -2.88 22.41
N ASN A 95 2.50 -1.69 21.90
CA ASN A 95 2.00 -0.43 22.48
C ASN A 95 0.57 -0.08 22.04
N GLY A 96 -0.04 -0.86 21.16
CA GLY A 96 -1.37 -0.57 20.59
C GLY A 96 -1.39 0.64 19.63
N TRP A 97 -0.22 1.06 19.13
CA TRP A 97 -0.12 2.11 18.10
C TRP A 97 -0.53 1.58 16.72
N LEU A 98 -0.36 0.28 16.53
CA LEU A 98 -0.89 -0.48 15.40
C LEU A 98 -1.69 -1.68 15.95
N VAL A 99 -2.91 -1.83 15.47
CA VAL A 99 -3.83 -2.89 15.88
C VAL A 99 -4.32 -3.64 14.65
N GLN A 100 -4.34 -4.97 14.71
CA GLN A 100 -4.90 -5.80 13.65
C GLN A 100 -6.41 -5.88 13.79
N ASP A 101 -7.13 -5.68 12.69
CA ASP A 101 -8.58 -5.87 12.66
C ASP A 101 -8.96 -7.33 12.93
N GLU A 102 -10.08 -7.55 13.61
CA GLU A 102 -10.55 -8.89 14.00
C GLU A 102 -11.10 -9.71 12.83
N ARG A 103 -11.59 -9.02 11.78
CA ARG A 103 -12.23 -9.61 10.61
C ARG A 103 -11.57 -9.18 9.32
N ASP A 104 -11.69 -10.02 8.29
CA ASP A 104 -11.28 -9.67 6.94
C ASP A 104 -12.18 -8.55 6.40
N CYS A 105 -11.57 -7.45 5.95
CA CYS A 105 -12.24 -6.27 5.43
C CYS A 105 -11.62 -5.84 4.09
N TYR A 106 -12.41 -5.14 3.30
CA TYR A 106 -11.95 -4.22 2.27
C TYR A 106 -11.86 -2.83 2.90
N TYR A 107 -10.90 -2.01 2.46
CA TYR A 107 -10.72 -0.67 3.02
C TYR A 107 -10.90 0.37 1.94
N VAL A 108 -11.57 1.46 2.26
CA VAL A 108 -11.61 2.66 1.42
C VAL A 108 -10.47 3.57 1.84
N TYR A 109 -9.61 3.91 0.90
CA TYR A 109 -8.53 4.86 1.07
C TYR A 109 -8.91 6.19 0.43
N ALA A 110 -8.86 7.27 1.18
CA ALA A 110 -9.14 8.61 0.69
C ALA A 110 -7.88 9.46 0.75
N GLN A 111 -7.53 10.08 -0.37
CA GLN A 111 -6.41 11.01 -0.47
C GLN A 111 -6.91 12.35 -1.01
N THR A 112 -6.67 13.42 -0.27
CA THR A 112 -7.04 14.78 -0.68
C THR A 112 -5.81 15.58 -1.03
N MET A 113 -5.77 16.12 -2.24
CA MET A 113 -4.74 17.02 -2.74
C MET A 113 -5.41 18.19 -3.47
N ASP A 114 -5.01 19.40 -3.18
CA ASP A 114 -5.54 20.63 -3.78
C ASP A 114 -7.09 20.74 -3.75
N GLY A 115 -7.70 20.31 -2.63
CA GLY A 115 -9.14 20.31 -2.45
C GLY A 115 -9.91 19.22 -3.19
N ARG A 116 -9.23 18.34 -3.95
CA ARG A 116 -9.83 17.19 -4.63
C ARG A 116 -9.53 15.93 -3.85
N THR A 117 -10.59 15.21 -3.46
CA THR A 117 -10.46 13.90 -2.83
C THR A 117 -10.59 12.79 -3.86
N GLN A 118 -9.64 11.88 -3.86
CA GLN A 118 -9.63 10.67 -4.66
C GLN A 118 -9.79 9.46 -3.73
N TYR A 119 -10.65 8.53 -4.13
CA TYR A 119 -10.91 7.31 -3.36
C TYR A 119 -10.31 6.11 -4.08
N GLY A 120 -9.79 5.17 -3.31
CA GLY A 120 -9.28 3.89 -3.77
C GLY A 120 -9.70 2.76 -2.84
N LEU A 121 -9.54 1.53 -3.31
CA LEU A 121 -9.77 0.32 -2.51
C LEU A 121 -8.45 -0.33 -2.14
N VAL A 122 -8.26 -0.63 -0.86
CA VAL A 122 -7.12 -1.43 -0.40
C VAL A 122 -7.59 -2.88 -0.23
N VAL A 123 -6.96 -3.76 -0.98
CA VAL A 123 -7.36 -5.17 -1.15
C VAL A 123 -6.13 -6.06 -1.30
N CYS A 124 -6.27 -7.37 -1.13
CA CYS A 124 -5.26 -8.32 -1.59
C CYS A 124 -5.54 -8.70 -3.05
N ALA A 125 -4.62 -8.34 -3.95
CA ALA A 125 -4.64 -8.75 -5.34
C ALA A 125 -4.08 -10.17 -5.51
N ASN A 126 -4.63 -10.92 -6.46
CA ASN A 126 -4.12 -12.25 -6.79
C ASN A 126 -2.80 -12.15 -7.57
N VAL A 127 -1.75 -12.80 -7.07
CA VAL A 127 -0.42 -12.82 -7.70
C VAL A 127 -0.46 -13.42 -9.11
N GLU A 128 -1.29 -14.44 -9.34
CA GLU A 128 -1.43 -15.05 -10.68
C GLU A 128 -1.96 -14.07 -11.72
N ASP A 129 -2.78 -13.11 -11.32
CA ASP A 129 -3.29 -12.06 -12.22
C ASP A 129 -2.15 -11.09 -12.64
N TYR A 130 -1.16 -10.90 -11.78
CA TYR A 130 0.06 -10.15 -12.12
C TYR A 130 0.97 -10.97 -13.05
N LEU A 131 1.20 -12.25 -12.76
CA LEU A 131 2.07 -13.11 -13.55
C LEU A 131 1.49 -13.39 -14.95
N SER A 132 0.19 -13.58 -15.07
CA SER A 132 -0.51 -13.80 -16.35
C SER A 132 -0.77 -12.52 -17.15
N GLY A 133 -0.46 -11.33 -16.59
CA GLY A 133 -0.63 -10.05 -17.27
C GLY A 133 -2.07 -9.52 -17.31
N VAL A 134 -2.97 -10.05 -16.48
CA VAL A 134 -4.29 -9.42 -16.18
C VAL A 134 -4.05 -8.06 -15.54
N ILE A 135 -3.18 -8.00 -14.52
CA ILE A 135 -2.64 -6.75 -14.00
C ILE A 135 -1.51 -6.30 -14.92
N LYS A 136 -1.68 -5.13 -15.53
CA LYS A 136 -0.69 -4.56 -16.46
C LYS A 136 0.43 -3.90 -15.69
N LYS A 137 1.67 -4.19 -16.09
CA LYS A 137 2.85 -3.48 -15.58
C LYS A 137 2.92 -2.11 -16.20
N HIS A 138 3.13 -1.09 -15.37
CA HIS A 138 3.31 0.29 -15.83
C HIS A 138 4.73 0.51 -16.35
N GLU A 139 5.73 0.08 -15.56
CA GLU A 139 7.15 0.26 -15.86
C GLU A 139 7.97 -0.93 -15.34
N LEU A 140 9.24 -0.96 -15.71
CA LEU A 140 10.20 -1.89 -15.14
C LEU A 140 10.72 -1.30 -13.83
N THR A 141 10.49 -2.00 -12.72
CA THR A 141 11.05 -1.64 -11.42
C THR A 141 12.56 -1.79 -11.42
N ARG A 142 13.25 -0.91 -10.70
CA ARG A 142 14.69 -1.04 -10.42
C ARG A 142 14.90 -2.22 -9.49
N ARG A 143 15.83 -3.10 -9.88
CA ARG A 143 16.12 -4.34 -9.15
C ARG A 143 16.57 -4.10 -7.70
N ASP A 144 17.39 -3.07 -7.47
CA ASP A 144 17.85 -2.68 -6.12
C ASP A 144 16.68 -2.30 -5.20
N LYS A 145 15.70 -1.56 -5.71
CA LYS A 145 14.50 -1.18 -4.95
C LYS A 145 13.57 -2.37 -4.70
N GLU A 146 13.42 -3.24 -5.68
CA GLU A 146 12.64 -4.47 -5.54
C GLU A 146 13.23 -5.40 -4.46
N GLU A 147 14.55 -5.62 -4.49
CA GLU A 147 15.27 -6.43 -3.50
C GLU A 147 15.16 -5.83 -2.09
N ASP A 148 15.24 -4.52 -1.96
CA ASP A 148 15.06 -3.81 -0.70
C ASP A 148 13.65 -4.00 -0.14
N ARG A 149 12.61 -3.75 -0.93
CA ARG A 149 11.20 -3.93 -0.50
C ARG A 149 10.91 -5.40 -0.18
N MET A 150 11.45 -6.34 -0.93
CA MET A 150 11.35 -7.78 -0.61
C MET A 150 11.91 -8.12 0.77
N LYS A 151 13.07 -7.55 1.12
CA LYS A 151 13.68 -7.75 2.46
C LYS A 151 12.76 -7.17 3.55
N HIS A 152 12.23 -5.96 3.36
CA HIS A 152 11.28 -5.36 4.30
C HIS A 152 10.04 -6.22 4.53
N VAL A 153 9.39 -6.67 3.44
CA VAL A 153 8.20 -7.55 3.54
C VAL A 153 8.55 -8.86 4.25
N ARG A 154 9.68 -9.47 3.91
CA ARG A 154 10.10 -10.75 4.47
C ARG A 154 10.41 -10.66 5.97
N ILE A 155 11.14 -9.63 6.39
CA ILE A 155 11.55 -9.49 7.79
C ILE A 155 10.35 -9.10 8.69
N ASN A 156 9.49 -8.21 8.21
CA ASN A 156 8.31 -7.78 8.95
C ASN A 156 7.17 -8.81 8.90
N ASN A 157 7.22 -9.76 7.97
CA ASN A 157 6.10 -10.65 7.66
C ASN A 157 4.80 -9.86 7.43
N ALA A 158 4.91 -8.70 6.79
CA ALA A 158 3.84 -7.77 6.51
C ALA A 158 4.19 -6.89 5.31
N ASN A 159 3.19 -6.54 4.51
CA ASN A 159 3.33 -5.51 3.50
C ASN A 159 2.96 -4.16 4.14
N VAL A 160 3.96 -3.38 4.50
CA VAL A 160 3.77 -2.09 5.20
C VAL A 160 3.44 -0.97 4.22
N GLU A 161 3.86 -1.11 2.96
CA GLU A 161 3.65 -0.13 1.90
C GLU A 161 2.98 -0.81 0.70
N PRO A 162 1.64 -0.72 0.60
CA PRO A 162 0.91 -1.33 -0.50
C PRO A 162 1.24 -0.66 -1.83
N VAL A 163 1.24 -1.46 -2.91
CA VAL A 163 1.41 -0.96 -4.28
C VAL A 163 0.15 -0.27 -4.76
N PHE A 164 0.32 0.73 -5.64
CA PHE A 164 -0.77 1.46 -6.26
C PHE A 164 -1.12 0.86 -7.62
N PHE A 165 -2.43 0.63 -7.86
CA PHE A 165 -2.97 0.23 -9.15
C PHE A 165 -4.03 1.21 -9.62
N ALA A 166 -4.11 1.44 -10.92
CA ALA A 166 -5.23 2.12 -11.54
C ALA A 166 -6.17 1.09 -12.19
N TYR A 167 -7.47 1.34 -12.14
CA TYR A 167 -8.50 0.54 -12.79
C TYR A 167 -9.51 1.46 -13.50
N PRO A 168 -10.20 0.96 -14.55
CA PRO A 168 -11.27 1.72 -15.21
C PRO A 168 -12.43 1.98 -14.24
N ASP A 169 -13.15 3.07 -14.45
CA ASP A 169 -14.33 3.39 -13.66
C ASP A 169 -15.35 2.24 -13.68
N GLU A 170 -15.82 1.87 -12.49
CA GLU A 170 -16.81 0.81 -12.28
C GLU A 170 -17.93 1.36 -11.39
N ALA A 171 -19.10 1.60 -12.00
CA ALA A 171 -20.21 2.27 -11.34
C ALA A 171 -20.70 1.57 -10.06
N GLU A 172 -20.61 0.23 -10.00
CA GLU A 172 -20.98 -0.53 -8.81
C GLU A 172 -20.00 -0.29 -7.66
N LEU A 173 -18.69 -0.21 -7.95
CA LEU A 173 -17.66 0.13 -6.94
C LEU A 173 -17.81 1.56 -6.47
N ASP A 174 -18.06 2.49 -7.38
CA ASP A 174 -18.27 3.90 -7.05
C ASP A 174 -19.49 4.09 -6.12
N ALA A 175 -20.56 3.35 -6.37
CA ALA A 175 -21.74 3.36 -5.51
C ALA A 175 -21.45 2.81 -4.11
N ILE A 176 -20.67 1.73 -3.99
CA ILE A 176 -20.25 1.17 -2.70
C ILE A 176 -19.37 2.15 -1.94
N VAL A 177 -18.37 2.74 -2.61
CA VAL A 177 -17.46 3.73 -2.02
C VAL A 177 -18.26 4.93 -1.54
N SER A 178 -19.11 5.51 -2.38
CA SER A 178 -19.93 6.68 -2.02
C SER A 178 -20.81 6.42 -0.80
N LYS A 179 -21.43 5.23 -0.71
CA LYS A 179 -22.22 4.81 0.44
C LYS A 179 -21.39 4.63 1.72
N THR A 180 -20.11 4.27 1.56
CA THR A 180 -19.22 4.00 2.72
C THR A 180 -18.67 5.30 3.32
N VAL A 181 -18.51 6.34 2.50
CA VAL A 181 -17.88 7.62 2.93
C VAL A 181 -18.91 8.73 3.23
N SER A 182 -20.20 8.49 2.93
CA SER A 182 -21.32 9.37 3.31
C SER A 182 -21.70 9.18 4.77
#